data_8071e73e620ce534062e64050e5cfad9
#
_entry.id   8071e73e620ce534062e64050e5cfad9
#
_cell.length_a   1.000
_cell.length_b   1.000
_cell.length_c   1.000
_cell.angle_alpha   90.00
_cell.angle_beta   90.00
_cell.angle_gamma   90.00
#
_symmetry.space_group_name_H-M   'P 1'
#
loop_
_entity.id
_entity.type
_entity.pdbx_description
1 polymer ?
#
loop_
_entity_poly.entity_id
_entity_poly.type
_entity_poly.pdbx_seq_one_letter_code
_entity_poly.pdbx_strand_id
1 'polypeptide(L)'
;MVDVNTQIFLPAYSFTADEISSDFPYEVGATTESELKEKKLRIEDALNATKAAVEEGIVIGGGAALVEAYKEVKPQLKSDNVDIQKGIHIVMEALFAPIQQIAENAGYNAEDIVENQKTVKKNYGFDAKNGQWVDMFEKGIIDPTKVTRSALLNACSIASLFITTEAGIADAKDTSKNEVPTPAMY
;
A
#
# COMPACT_ATOMS: atom_id res chain seq x y z
N MET A 1 10.79 14.21 -22.61
CA MET A 1 9.67 14.27 -21.67
C MET A 1 8.88 13.00 -21.90
N VAL A 2 9.18 11.92 -21.18
CA VAL A 2 8.47 10.65 -21.33
C VAL A 2 7.29 10.70 -20.38
N ASP A 3 6.09 10.68 -20.94
CA ASP A 3 4.83 10.66 -20.20
C ASP A 3 4.71 9.32 -19.46
N VAL A 4 4.73 9.36 -18.15
CA VAL A 4 4.67 8.17 -17.25
C VAL A 4 3.27 7.52 -17.28
N ASN A 5 2.33 8.09 -18.03
CA ASN A 5 0.99 7.55 -18.25
C ASN A 5 0.87 6.66 -19.49
N THR A 6 1.98 6.32 -20.14
CA THR A 6 1.94 5.39 -21.24
C THR A 6 1.54 4.02 -20.69
N GLN A 7 0.29 3.66 -20.89
CA GLN A 7 -0.21 2.30 -20.70
C GLN A 7 0.71 1.37 -21.50
N ILE A 8 1.51 0.57 -20.82
CA ILE A 8 2.22 -0.53 -21.46
C ILE A 8 1.15 -1.57 -21.80
N PHE A 9 0.51 -1.39 -22.96
CA PHE A 9 -0.21 -2.45 -23.63
C PHE A 9 0.87 -3.40 -24.14
N LEU A 10 1.27 -4.35 -23.29
CA LEU A 10 2.05 -5.49 -23.77
C LEU A 10 1.10 -6.34 -24.62
N PRO A 11 1.37 -6.55 -25.92
CA PRO A 11 0.69 -7.59 -26.66
C PRO A 11 0.89 -8.91 -25.91
N ALA A 12 -0.06 -9.82 -26.01
CA ALA A 12 -0.11 -11.10 -25.28
C ALA A 12 1.10 -12.01 -25.61
N TYR A 13 2.27 -11.61 -25.16
CA TYR A 13 3.45 -12.45 -25.05
C TYR A 13 3.53 -12.94 -23.62
N SER A 14 3.62 -14.24 -23.43
CA SER A 14 3.90 -14.87 -22.15
C SER A 14 5.34 -14.57 -21.75
N PHE A 15 5.56 -13.51 -21.00
CA PHE A 15 6.86 -13.26 -20.35
C PHE A 15 6.90 -14.00 -19.02
N THR A 16 7.99 -14.69 -18.76
CA THR A 16 8.28 -15.24 -17.44
C THR A 16 8.85 -14.14 -16.53
N ALA A 17 8.67 -14.26 -15.21
CA ALA A 17 9.19 -13.29 -14.26
C ALA A 17 10.72 -13.08 -14.39
N ASP A 18 11.45 -14.10 -14.85
CA ASP A 18 12.90 -14.04 -15.05
C ASP A 18 13.30 -13.21 -16.29
N GLU A 19 12.45 -13.17 -17.32
CA GLU A 19 12.71 -12.39 -18.54
C GLU A 19 12.53 -10.87 -18.33
N ILE A 20 11.77 -10.45 -17.33
CA ILE A 20 11.58 -9.03 -16.98
C ILE A 20 12.80 -8.47 -16.21
N SER A 21 13.73 -9.33 -15.74
CA SER A 21 14.61 -8.96 -14.65
C SER A 21 16.00 -8.46 -14.99
N SER A 22 16.59 -8.76 -16.15
CA SER A 22 18.04 -8.60 -16.26
C SER A 22 18.58 -7.76 -17.42
N ASP A 23 17.84 -7.60 -18.51
CA ASP A 23 18.49 -7.20 -19.75
C ASP A 23 18.01 -5.88 -20.41
N PHE A 24 17.23 -5.05 -19.74
CA PHE A 24 16.93 -3.72 -20.24
C PHE A 24 17.71 -2.65 -19.48
N PRO A 25 18.83 -2.13 -20.05
CA PRO A 25 19.48 -0.96 -19.48
C PRO A 25 18.58 0.26 -19.68
N TYR A 26 17.95 0.71 -18.58
CA TYR A 26 17.24 1.99 -18.59
C TYR A 26 18.25 3.10 -18.28
N GLU A 27 18.47 3.97 -19.24
CA GLU A 27 19.21 5.21 -19.00
C GLU A 27 18.24 6.29 -18.52
N VAL A 28 18.47 6.78 -17.31
CA VAL A 28 17.64 7.82 -16.69
C VAL A 28 18.46 9.07 -16.48
N GLY A 29 18.05 10.16 -17.12
CA GLY A 29 18.63 11.48 -16.91
C GLY A 29 17.84 12.34 -15.93
N ALA A 30 18.54 13.16 -15.14
CA ALA A 30 17.95 14.17 -14.29
C ALA A 30 18.87 15.39 -14.16
N THR A 31 18.31 16.53 -13.74
CA THR A 31 19.07 17.75 -13.56
C THR A 31 19.86 17.79 -12.25
N THR A 32 19.38 17.01 -11.26
CA THR A 32 20.02 16.90 -9.93
C THR A 32 20.19 15.46 -9.51
N GLU A 33 21.14 15.20 -8.61
CA GLU A 33 21.38 13.87 -8.06
C GLU A 33 20.17 13.34 -7.25
N SER A 34 19.48 14.22 -6.54
CA SER A 34 18.28 13.86 -5.77
C SER A 34 17.14 13.42 -6.69
N GLU A 35 16.92 14.15 -7.79
CA GLU A 35 15.92 13.80 -8.81
C GLU A 35 16.27 12.48 -9.51
N LEU A 36 17.56 12.26 -9.78
CA LEU A 36 18.02 11.00 -10.36
C LEU A 36 17.74 9.80 -9.47
N LYS A 37 18.02 9.92 -8.17
CA LYS A 37 17.74 8.89 -7.18
C LYS A 37 16.22 8.59 -7.10
N GLU A 38 15.39 9.63 -7.08
CA GLU A 38 13.94 9.47 -7.05
C GLU A 38 13.42 8.73 -8.29
N LYS A 39 13.86 9.13 -9.47
CA LYS A 39 13.47 8.46 -10.74
C LYS A 39 13.92 7.00 -10.77
N LYS A 40 15.15 6.73 -10.32
CA LYS A 40 15.67 5.36 -10.24
C LYS A 40 14.80 4.50 -9.33
N LEU A 41 14.49 4.96 -8.11
CA LEU A 41 13.66 4.23 -7.17
C LEU A 41 12.26 3.96 -7.71
N ARG A 42 11.65 4.93 -8.40
CA ARG A 42 10.34 4.75 -9.06
C ARG A 42 10.35 3.66 -10.12
N ILE A 43 11.42 3.59 -10.92
CA ILE A 43 11.56 2.56 -11.95
C ILE A 43 11.76 1.18 -11.31
N GLU A 44 12.62 1.09 -10.30
CA GLU A 44 12.85 -0.16 -9.56
C GLU A 44 11.55 -0.66 -8.89
N ASP A 45 10.78 0.25 -8.30
CA ASP A 45 9.48 -0.06 -7.70
C ASP A 45 8.48 -0.59 -8.74
N ALA A 46 8.37 0.09 -9.88
CA ALA A 46 7.49 -0.34 -10.97
C ALA A 46 7.87 -1.72 -11.53
N LEU A 47 9.15 -2.00 -11.68
CA LEU A 47 9.65 -3.31 -12.11
C LEU A 47 9.32 -4.41 -11.09
N ASN A 48 9.57 -4.15 -9.81
CA ASN A 48 9.27 -5.10 -8.75
C ASN A 48 7.77 -5.35 -8.61
N ALA A 49 6.94 -4.30 -8.72
CA ALA A 49 5.49 -4.42 -8.73
C ALA A 49 5.00 -5.26 -9.91
N THR A 50 5.57 -5.06 -11.11
CA THR A 50 5.24 -5.84 -12.31
C THR A 50 5.59 -7.32 -12.13
N LYS A 51 6.78 -7.64 -11.59
CA LYS A 51 7.17 -9.02 -11.28
C LYS A 51 6.20 -9.67 -10.29
N ALA A 52 5.88 -8.98 -9.19
CA ALA A 52 4.94 -9.46 -8.20
C ALA A 52 3.54 -9.72 -8.80
N ALA A 53 3.10 -8.86 -9.74
CA ALA A 53 1.84 -9.03 -10.44
C ALA A 53 1.83 -10.24 -11.39
N VAL A 54 2.95 -10.53 -12.06
CA VAL A 54 3.09 -11.73 -12.90
C VAL A 54 3.05 -13.01 -12.06
N GLU A 55 3.64 -12.99 -10.85
CA GLU A 55 3.70 -14.15 -9.98
C GLU A 55 2.35 -14.53 -9.37
N GLU A 56 1.59 -13.58 -8.84
CA GLU A 56 0.35 -13.84 -8.07
C GLU A 56 -0.90 -13.11 -8.60
N GLY A 57 -0.79 -12.43 -9.74
CA GLY A 57 -1.89 -11.66 -10.30
C GLY A 57 -2.06 -10.29 -9.63
N ILE A 58 -3.18 -9.67 -9.95
CA ILE A 58 -3.51 -8.30 -9.52
C ILE A 58 -4.86 -8.26 -8.79
N VAL A 59 -4.99 -7.29 -7.91
CA VAL A 59 -6.21 -6.91 -7.21
C VAL A 59 -6.52 -5.43 -7.44
N ILE A 60 -7.71 -4.98 -7.08
CA ILE A 60 -8.04 -3.55 -7.09
C ILE A 60 -7.15 -2.79 -6.10
N GLY A 61 -6.67 -1.62 -6.51
CA GLY A 61 -5.77 -0.78 -5.71
C GLY A 61 -6.48 0.13 -4.72
N GLY A 62 -5.74 1.13 -4.25
CA GLY A 62 -6.28 2.16 -3.37
C GLY A 62 -6.77 1.67 -2.00
N GLY A 63 -6.28 0.53 -1.53
CA GLY A 63 -6.73 -0.10 -0.29
C GLY A 63 -8.10 -0.79 -0.38
N ALA A 64 -8.78 -0.72 -1.53
CA ALA A 64 -10.12 -1.29 -1.69
C ALA A 64 -10.13 -2.83 -1.67
N ALA A 65 -9.06 -3.49 -2.10
CA ALA A 65 -8.94 -4.95 -2.07
C ALA A 65 -9.10 -5.53 -0.65
N LEU A 66 -8.54 -4.87 0.37
CA LEU A 66 -8.68 -5.33 1.76
C LEU A 66 -10.12 -5.18 2.27
N VAL A 67 -10.84 -4.16 1.81
CA VAL A 67 -12.27 -4.00 2.13
C VAL A 67 -13.12 -5.05 1.43
N GLU A 68 -12.78 -5.45 0.20
CA GLU A 68 -13.44 -6.58 -0.46
C GLU A 68 -13.18 -7.88 0.27
N ALA A 69 -11.93 -8.13 0.67
CA ALA A 69 -11.59 -9.28 1.50
C ALA A 69 -12.39 -9.31 2.81
N TYR A 70 -12.52 -8.15 3.49
CA TYR A 70 -13.38 -8.00 4.66
C TYR A 70 -14.81 -8.45 4.39
N LYS A 71 -15.43 -8.01 3.29
CA LYS A 71 -16.81 -8.38 2.94
C LYS A 71 -16.98 -9.89 2.76
N GLU A 72 -16.02 -10.54 2.09
CA GLU A 72 -16.07 -11.97 1.80
C GLU A 72 -15.78 -12.84 3.03
N VAL A 73 -14.85 -12.43 3.88
CA VAL A 73 -14.36 -13.26 4.99
C VAL A 73 -15.19 -13.07 6.26
N LYS A 74 -15.75 -11.90 6.51
CA LYS A 74 -16.53 -11.57 7.70
C LYS A 74 -17.64 -12.59 8.03
N PRO A 75 -18.45 -13.11 7.08
CA PRO A 75 -19.49 -14.10 7.38
C PRO A 75 -18.94 -15.45 7.83
N GLN A 76 -17.69 -15.75 7.45
CA GLN A 76 -17.05 -17.06 7.63
C GLN A 76 -16.23 -17.13 8.92
N LEU A 77 -15.73 -15.99 9.42
CA LEU A 77 -14.88 -15.90 10.60
C LEU A 77 -15.73 -15.72 11.87
N LYS A 78 -16.08 -16.85 12.48
CA LYS A 78 -16.79 -16.89 13.77
C LYS A 78 -16.11 -17.86 14.72
N SER A 79 -16.05 -17.51 16.00
CA SER A 79 -15.53 -18.37 17.04
C SER A 79 -16.43 -18.30 18.27
N ASP A 80 -16.66 -19.46 18.91
CA ASP A 80 -17.40 -19.54 20.17
C ASP A 80 -16.54 -19.01 21.34
N ASN A 81 -15.23 -18.94 21.19
CA ASN A 81 -14.34 -18.35 22.16
C ASN A 81 -14.35 -16.82 22.01
N VAL A 82 -14.75 -16.13 23.09
CA VAL A 82 -14.93 -14.69 23.13
C VAL A 82 -13.62 -13.93 22.84
N ASP A 83 -12.48 -14.43 23.29
CA ASP A 83 -11.20 -13.73 23.12
C ASP A 83 -10.67 -13.92 21.70
N ILE A 84 -10.85 -15.11 21.11
CA ILE A 84 -10.57 -15.33 19.68
C ILE A 84 -11.47 -14.44 18.83
N GLN A 85 -12.76 -14.34 19.17
CA GLN A 85 -13.70 -13.49 18.42
C GLN A 85 -13.32 -12.00 18.48
N LYS A 86 -12.81 -11.51 19.64
CA LYS A 86 -12.26 -10.16 19.75
C LYS A 86 -11.02 -9.95 18.86
N GLY A 87 -10.11 -10.92 18.86
CA GLY A 87 -8.93 -10.88 17.98
C GLY A 87 -9.29 -10.81 16.51
N ILE A 88 -10.26 -11.63 16.06
CA ILE A 88 -10.80 -11.57 14.70
C ILE A 88 -11.33 -10.17 14.41
N HIS A 89 -12.10 -9.59 15.34
CA HIS A 89 -12.68 -8.25 15.15
C HIS A 89 -11.61 -7.17 15.00
N ILE A 90 -10.56 -7.20 15.82
CA ILE A 90 -9.44 -6.26 15.73
C ILE A 90 -8.76 -6.32 14.35
N VAL A 91 -8.46 -7.53 13.85
CA VAL A 91 -7.84 -7.68 12.53
C VAL A 91 -8.78 -7.19 11.43
N MET A 92 -10.06 -7.51 11.52
CA MET A 92 -11.06 -7.10 10.54
C MET A 92 -11.21 -5.58 10.46
N GLU A 93 -11.18 -4.88 11.59
CA GLU A 93 -11.19 -3.41 11.63
C GLU A 93 -9.90 -2.80 11.05
N ALA A 94 -8.76 -3.43 11.32
CA ALA A 94 -7.47 -2.98 10.78
C ALA A 94 -7.39 -3.04 9.24
N LEU A 95 -8.20 -3.87 8.57
CA LEU A 95 -8.24 -3.93 7.11
C LEU A 95 -8.69 -2.61 6.44
N PHE A 96 -9.36 -1.75 7.18
CA PHE A 96 -9.78 -0.43 6.67
C PHE A 96 -8.67 0.62 6.72
N ALA A 97 -7.62 0.42 7.51
CA ALA A 97 -6.58 1.43 7.73
C ALA A 97 -5.92 1.95 6.44
N PRO A 98 -5.59 1.11 5.43
CA PRO A 98 -4.97 1.60 4.21
C PRO A 98 -5.88 2.54 3.40
N ILE A 99 -7.14 2.20 3.20
CA ILE A 99 -8.07 3.06 2.44
C ILE A 99 -8.38 4.35 3.22
N GLN A 100 -8.47 4.29 4.56
CA GLN A 100 -8.63 5.45 5.42
C GLN A 100 -7.48 6.43 5.24
N GLN A 101 -6.25 5.94 5.35
CA GLN A 101 -5.06 6.78 5.20
C GLN A 101 -4.94 7.40 3.81
N ILE A 102 -5.29 6.66 2.76
CA ILE A 102 -5.30 7.18 1.38
C ILE A 102 -6.34 8.31 1.25
N ALA A 103 -7.54 8.11 1.80
CA ALA A 103 -8.60 9.13 1.77
C ALA A 103 -8.19 10.40 2.54
N GLU A 104 -7.63 10.26 3.74
CA GLU A 104 -7.13 11.38 4.55
C GLU A 104 -6.01 12.14 3.84
N ASN A 105 -5.03 11.44 3.27
CA ASN A 105 -3.93 12.05 2.52
C ASN A 105 -4.42 12.84 1.30
N ALA A 106 -5.56 12.46 0.74
CA ALA A 106 -6.21 13.16 -0.37
C ALA A 106 -7.19 14.26 0.09
N GLY A 107 -7.37 14.45 1.41
CA GLY A 107 -8.23 15.48 1.99
C GLY A 107 -9.72 15.11 2.06
N TYR A 108 -10.05 13.82 1.94
CA TYR A 108 -11.42 13.32 2.05
C TYR A 108 -11.70 12.77 3.45
N ASN A 109 -13.01 12.73 3.82
CA ASN A 109 -13.43 12.09 5.05
C ASN A 109 -13.27 10.56 4.93
N ALA A 110 -12.36 10.01 5.73
CA ALA A 110 -12.03 8.58 5.68
C ALA A 110 -13.21 7.68 6.07
N GLU A 111 -14.02 8.09 7.06
CA GLU A 111 -15.16 7.31 7.53
C GLU A 111 -16.21 7.17 6.42
N ASP A 112 -16.53 8.27 5.73
CA ASP A 112 -17.49 8.26 4.60
C ASP A 112 -17.00 7.36 3.45
N ILE A 113 -15.70 7.40 3.16
CA ILE A 113 -15.11 6.56 2.11
C ILE A 113 -15.18 5.09 2.48
N VAL A 114 -14.88 4.71 3.72
CA VAL A 114 -14.96 3.32 4.19
C VAL A 114 -16.40 2.80 4.16
N GLU A 115 -17.36 3.59 4.67
CA GLU A 115 -18.76 3.17 4.68
C GLU A 115 -19.30 2.98 3.26
N ASN A 116 -18.97 3.88 2.35
CA ASN A 116 -19.33 3.73 0.95
C ASN A 116 -18.65 2.50 0.32
N GLN A 117 -17.34 2.27 0.60
CA GLN A 117 -16.63 1.11 0.06
C GLN A 117 -17.22 -0.23 0.51
N LYS A 118 -17.80 -0.30 1.71
CA LYS A 118 -18.50 -1.49 2.18
C LYS A 118 -19.75 -1.82 1.36
N THR A 119 -20.36 -0.84 0.73
CA THR A 119 -21.64 -0.96 0.01
C THR A 119 -21.52 -1.04 -1.50
N VAL A 120 -20.44 -0.52 -2.08
CA VAL A 120 -20.22 -0.53 -3.52
C VAL A 120 -20.08 -1.96 -4.06
N LYS A 121 -20.38 -2.12 -5.36
CA LYS A 121 -20.24 -3.39 -6.06
C LYS A 121 -18.77 -3.84 -6.16
N LYS A 122 -18.58 -5.13 -6.44
CA LYS A 122 -17.25 -5.71 -6.64
C LYS A 122 -16.47 -4.96 -7.72
N ASN A 123 -15.16 -4.84 -7.51
CA ASN A 123 -14.20 -4.14 -8.36
C ASN A 123 -14.34 -2.60 -8.41
N TYR A 124 -15.32 -2.04 -7.71
CA TYR A 124 -15.45 -0.58 -7.59
C TYR A 124 -14.71 -0.08 -6.35
N GLY A 125 -14.06 1.08 -6.53
CA GLY A 125 -13.35 1.74 -5.44
C GLY A 125 -13.28 3.25 -5.64
N PHE A 126 -12.72 3.91 -4.65
CA PHE A 126 -12.57 5.35 -4.64
C PHE A 126 -11.26 5.79 -5.30
N ASP A 127 -11.37 6.52 -6.41
CA ASP A 127 -10.24 7.22 -7.03
C ASP A 127 -9.95 8.51 -6.24
N ALA A 128 -9.01 8.44 -5.32
CA ALA A 128 -8.66 9.56 -4.44
C ALA A 128 -8.06 10.76 -5.19
N LYS A 129 -7.50 10.55 -6.38
CA LYS A 129 -6.94 11.63 -7.20
C LYS A 129 -8.04 12.51 -7.81
N ASN A 130 -9.14 11.89 -8.25
CA ASN A 130 -10.22 12.59 -8.95
C ASN A 130 -11.49 12.75 -8.09
N GLY A 131 -11.54 12.15 -6.89
CA GLY A 131 -12.69 12.20 -5.99
C GLY A 131 -13.92 11.47 -6.53
N GLN A 132 -13.74 10.36 -7.24
CA GLN A 132 -14.82 9.65 -7.93
C GLN A 132 -14.83 8.16 -7.61
N TRP A 133 -16.01 7.56 -7.63
CA TRP A 133 -16.20 6.12 -7.55
C TRP A 133 -16.14 5.51 -8.94
N VAL A 134 -15.18 4.62 -9.17
CA VAL A 134 -14.88 4.09 -10.51
C VAL A 134 -14.67 2.58 -10.48
N ASP A 135 -14.77 1.95 -11.66
CA ASP A 135 -14.23 0.60 -11.83
C ASP A 135 -12.71 0.68 -11.81
N MET A 136 -12.10 0.04 -10.81
CA MET A 136 -10.67 0.15 -10.53
C MET A 136 -9.82 -0.52 -11.61
N PHE A 137 -10.30 -1.64 -12.19
CA PHE A 137 -9.59 -2.31 -13.28
C PHE A 137 -9.63 -1.49 -14.57
N GLU A 138 -10.79 -0.94 -14.93
CA GLU A 138 -10.91 -0.09 -16.12
C GLU A 138 -10.06 1.19 -16.02
N LYS A 139 -9.90 1.72 -14.81
CA LYS A 139 -9.06 2.91 -14.54
C LYS A 139 -7.58 2.58 -14.34
N GLY A 140 -7.20 1.29 -14.30
CA GLY A 140 -5.83 0.89 -14.05
C GLY A 140 -5.34 1.19 -12.63
N ILE A 141 -6.26 1.32 -11.66
CA ILE A 141 -5.93 1.48 -10.24
C ILE A 141 -5.87 0.08 -9.64
N ILE A 142 -4.70 -0.54 -9.75
CA ILE A 142 -4.47 -1.94 -9.41
C ILE A 142 -3.21 -2.08 -8.56
N ASP A 143 -3.22 -3.11 -7.71
CA ASP A 143 -2.07 -3.50 -6.89
C ASP A 143 -1.69 -4.96 -7.15
N PRO A 144 -0.39 -5.33 -7.04
CA PRO A 144 0.01 -6.73 -7.08
C PRO A 144 -0.54 -7.49 -5.86
N THR A 145 -1.18 -8.62 -6.10
CA THR A 145 -1.73 -9.47 -5.02
C THR A 145 -0.67 -9.87 -4.00
N LYS A 146 0.51 -10.25 -4.47
CA LYS A 146 1.66 -10.63 -3.61
C LYS A 146 2.04 -9.53 -2.63
N VAL A 147 2.07 -8.28 -3.07
CA VAL A 147 2.43 -7.12 -2.23
C VAL A 147 1.38 -6.93 -1.14
N THR A 148 0.10 -6.83 -1.53
CA THR A 148 -1.02 -6.61 -0.58
C THR A 148 -1.11 -7.74 0.44
N ARG A 149 -0.99 -8.99 -0.01
CA ARG A 149 -1.00 -10.18 0.87
C ARG A 149 0.19 -10.18 1.84
N SER A 150 1.40 -9.95 1.34
CA SER A 150 2.61 -9.95 2.15
C SER A 150 2.62 -8.81 3.18
N ALA A 151 2.11 -7.64 2.80
CA ALA A 151 1.98 -6.51 3.72
C ALA A 151 1.06 -6.87 4.91
N LEU A 152 -0.09 -7.47 4.64
CA LEU A 152 -1.02 -7.89 5.69
C LEU A 152 -0.40 -8.98 6.60
N LEU A 153 0.23 -10.00 6.03
CA LEU A 153 0.86 -11.07 6.80
C LEU A 153 1.99 -10.56 7.69
N ASN A 154 2.85 -9.68 7.16
CA ASN A 154 3.95 -9.10 7.91
C ASN A 154 3.43 -8.19 9.03
N ALA A 155 2.41 -7.37 8.77
CA ALA A 155 1.79 -6.53 9.78
C ALA A 155 1.19 -7.37 10.92
N CYS A 156 0.44 -8.42 10.60
CA CYS A 156 -0.10 -9.34 11.59
C CYS A 156 0.99 -10.06 12.40
N SER A 157 2.07 -10.47 11.75
CA SER A 157 3.21 -11.13 12.42
C SER A 157 3.87 -10.19 13.44
N ILE A 158 4.16 -8.95 13.07
CA ILE A 158 4.76 -7.96 13.98
C ILE A 158 3.79 -7.57 15.08
N ALA A 159 2.52 -7.36 14.78
CA ALA A 159 1.50 -7.06 15.80
C ALA A 159 1.40 -8.20 16.83
N SER A 160 1.39 -9.46 16.36
CA SER A 160 1.36 -10.64 17.21
C SER A 160 2.57 -10.72 18.14
N LEU A 161 3.76 -10.43 17.62
CA LEU A 161 4.99 -10.38 18.43
C LEU A 161 4.91 -9.25 19.45
N PHE A 162 4.45 -8.07 19.02
CA PHE A 162 4.39 -6.88 19.89
C PHE A 162 3.45 -7.07 21.07
N ILE A 163 2.25 -7.61 20.87
CA ILE A 163 1.26 -7.82 21.95
C ILE A 163 1.68 -8.91 22.95
N THR A 164 2.62 -9.80 22.57
CA THR A 164 3.18 -10.83 23.48
C THR A 164 4.43 -10.36 24.20
N THR A 165 4.94 -9.15 23.92
CA THR A 165 6.14 -8.60 24.54
C THR A 165 5.79 -8.01 25.90
N GLU A 166 6.51 -8.44 26.96
CA GLU A 166 6.30 -7.97 28.33
C GLU A 166 6.97 -6.61 28.59
N ALA A 167 8.14 -6.37 28.01
CA ALA A 167 8.90 -5.14 28.21
C ALA A 167 9.68 -4.74 26.94
N GLY A 168 9.82 -3.43 26.72
CA GLY A 168 10.63 -2.86 25.67
C GLY A 168 11.75 -1.97 26.23
N ILE A 169 12.94 -2.06 25.62
CA ILE A 169 14.07 -1.18 25.94
C ILE A 169 14.33 -0.30 24.73
N ALA A 170 14.39 1.00 24.95
CA ALA A 170 14.72 1.98 23.92
C ALA A 170 15.70 3.01 24.46
N ASP A 171 16.53 3.56 23.57
CA ASP A 171 17.42 4.68 23.93
C ASP A 171 16.59 5.91 24.31
N ALA A 172 16.99 6.57 25.40
CA ALA A 172 16.40 7.85 25.78
C ALA A 172 16.72 8.90 24.71
N LYS A 173 15.72 9.70 24.35
CA LYS A 173 15.99 10.85 23.47
C LYS A 173 16.99 11.79 24.12
N ASP A 174 18.14 12.00 23.46
CA ASP A 174 19.12 12.97 23.88
C ASP A 174 18.55 14.39 23.63
N THR A 175 18.03 15.01 24.66
CA THR A 175 17.47 16.38 24.62
C THR A 175 18.54 17.45 24.58
N SER A 176 19.82 17.10 24.77
CA SER A 176 20.93 18.07 24.80
C SER A 176 21.36 18.59 23.42
N LYS A 177 20.90 17.97 22.32
CA LYS A 177 21.29 18.33 20.95
C LYS A 177 20.41 19.39 20.28
N ASN A 178 19.40 19.92 20.95
CA ASN A 178 18.49 20.92 20.37
C ASN A 178 18.78 22.38 20.75
N GLU A 179 19.90 22.67 21.40
CA GLU A 179 20.35 24.06 21.51
C GLU A 179 21.12 24.46 20.25
N VAL A 180 20.40 24.98 19.26
CA VAL A 180 21.01 25.72 18.15
C VAL A 180 21.68 26.97 18.77
N PRO A 181 22.99 27.16 18.65
CA PRO A 181 23.65 28.36 19.18
C PRO A 181 23.04 29.57 18.46
N THR A 182 22.39 30.44 19.21
CA THR A 182 21.96 31.76 18.70
C THR A 182 23.22 32.55 18.32
N PRO A 183 23.34 33.03 17.06
CA PRO A 183 24.48 33.89 16.73
C PRO A 183 24.46 35.15 17.58
N ALA A 184 25.52 35.43 18.32
CA ALA A 184 25.66 36.69 19.00
C ALA A 184 25.67 37.81 17.94
N MET A 185 24.69 38.68 18.01
CA MET A 185 24.70 39.92 17.25
C MET A 185 25.75 40.86 17.87
N TYR A 186 26.77 41.21 17.10
CA TYR A 186 27.62 42.37 17.31
C TYR A 186 27.13 43.48 16.40
#